data_23588867ae676654be5a04779f82d3d2
#
_entry.id   23588867ae676654be5a04779f82d3d2
#
_cell.length_a   1.000
_cell.length_b   1.000
_cell.length_c   1.000
_cell.angle_alpha   90.00
_cell.angle_beta   90.00
_cell.angle_gamma   90.00
#
_symmetry.space_group_name_H-M   'P 1'
#
loop_
_entity.id
_entity.type
_entity.pdbx_description
1 polymer ?
#
loop_
_entity_poly.entity_id
_entity_poly.type
_entity_poly.pdbx_seq_one_letter_code
_entity_poly.pdbx_strand_id
1 'polypeptide(L)'
;MFNVGISYQPNFPVDFPMEGLPLQLRKLVEDVEHKTKASRGLIVTTMLGGISLSCQDIVDVKSPLGDTHPVSLYLLTLADSGERKSTVEKILMAPLYTRQHELEKEFRADVAKYNESFPAWKAIDDALKKKLKNDVSKGLDISASSRAVGEHSINMPTRPDNKKLILSDVTSAAIKECLSAHNSVGVFSDEAGSLLRGDLLSDAPFLNSMWSGSSRSVDRGNRASLFIEQPRLSLSLMVQPDLFDNFIVREGKAARASGFFARCLVCQPDSMAGSREIVNFNTIDNRVAESIQGFHSRISALLEETKKRKTEGKERFCLEFTQSAKEIWWSQYNKLERQIGEKGALKPFKDFVSKYVENLSRITACIAYFAGDSIIDHMHMAGSVKIMDWYLGQFSNIFSPLKFASQEYKDSEVLWRWLQLNFKFGVLNKIKKNDILQLGPVAVRRKERLEQALALLQVQGRIVVSQECGTMFVFKFQRYGI
;
A
#
# COMPACT_ATOMS: atom_id res chain seq x y z
N MET A 1 25.56 22.62 -1.96
CA MET A 1 25.88 22.40 -3.37
C MET A 1 25.09 21.17 -3.87
N PHE A 2 23.92 21.38 -4.46
CA PHE A 2 23.15 20.31 -5.06
C PHE A 2 23.51 20.27 -6.56
N ASN A 3 24.40 19.38 -6.92
CA ASN A 3 24.71 19.09 -8.31
C ASN A 3 23.59 18.20 -8.85
N VAL A 4 22.52 18.78 -9.38
CA VAL A 4 21.48 18.05 -10.10
C VAL A 4 22.00 17.86 -11.51
N GLY A 5 22.82 16.82 -11.69
CA GLY A 5 23.11 16.28 -13.01
C GLY A 5 21.79 15.91 -13.70
N ILE A 6 21.79 15.99 -15.01
CA ILE A 6 20.70 15.58 -15.89
C ILE A 6 20.21 14.21 -15.40
N SER A 7 19.12 14.17 -14.63
CA SER A 7 18.54 12.91 -14.20
C SER A 7 17.89 12.29 -15.44
N TYR A 8 18.52 11.28 -15.97
CA TYR A 8 17.89 10.29 -16.84
C TYR A 8 16.67 9.78 -16.05
N GLN A 9 15.47 10.25 -16.41
CA GLN A 9 14.27 9.65 -15.86
C GLN A 9 14.14 8.28 -16.51
N PRO A 10 14.19 7.19 -15.73
CA PRO A 10 13.91 5.87 -16.27
C PRO A 10 12.54 5.92 -16.94
N ASN A 11 12.45 5.36 -18.14
CA ASN A 11 11.20 5.33 -18.90
C ASN A 11 10.32 4.23 -18.32
N PHE A 12 9.54 4.58 -17.31
CA PHE A 12 8.56 3.67 -16.70
C PHE A 12 7.27 3.65 -17.52
N PRO A 13 6.54 2.51 -17.54
CA PRO A 13 5.22 2.44 -18.16
C PRO A 13 4.28 3.50 -17.57
N VAL A 14 3.63 4.29 -18.42
CA VAL A 14 2.61 5.24 -18.01
C VAL A 14 1.32 4.49 -17.71
N ASP A 15 0.89 3.66 -18.65
CA ASP A 15 -0.27 2.79 -18.50
C ASP A 15 0.07 1.52 -17.72
N PHE A 16 -0.93 0.96 -17.03
CA PHE A 16 -0.75 -0.31 -16.36
C PHE A 16 -0.45 -1.43 -17.35
N PRO A 17 0.65 -2.21 -17.16
CA PRO A 17 1.07 -3.26 -18.10
C PRO A 17 0.18 -4.51 -17.97
N MET A 18 -0.94 -4.54 -18.70
CA MET A 18 -1.92 -5.63 -18.65
C MET A 18 -1.31 -7.01 -18.97
N GLU A 19 -0.30 -7.04 -19.83
CA GLU A 19 0.43 -8.27 -20.17
C GLU A 19 1.25 -8.85 -19.01
N GLY A 20 1.44 -8.09 -17.92
CA GLY A 20 2.03 -8.58 -16.67
C GLY A 20 1.10 -9.47 -15.85
N LEU A 21 -0.20 -9.45 -16.14
CA LEU A 21 -1.21 -10.27 -15.45
C LEU A 21 -1.45 -11.60 -16.18
N PRO A 22 -1.72 -12.70 -15.45
CA PRO A 22 -2.30 -13.92 -16.03
C PRO A 22 -3.59 -13.63 -16.78
N LEU A 23 -3.88 -14.42 -17.81
CA LEU A 23 -5.03 -14.19 -18.72
C LEU A 23 -6.36 -14.01 -17.98
N GLN A 24 -6.60 -14.80 -16.94
CA GLN A 24 -7.84 -14.75 -16.16
C GLN A 24 -7.99 -13.42 -15.41
N LEU A 25 -6.90 -12.92 -14.79
CA LEU A 25 -6.91 -11.64 -14.09
C LEU A 25 -6.97 -10.46 -15.07
N ARG A 26 -6.36 -10.61 -16.25
CA ARG A 26 -6.46 -9.61 -17.31
C ARG A 26 -7.90 -9.43 -17.78
N LYS A 27 -8.59 -10.52 -18.08
CA LYS A 27 -10.01 -10.51 -18.46
C LYS A 27 -10.88 -9.90 -17.37
N LEU A 28 -10.63 -10.24 -16.10
CA LEU A 28 -11.33 -9.62 -14.98
C LEU A 28 -11.18 -8.10 -14.99
N VAL A 29 -9.94 -7.60 -15.15
CA VAL A 29 -9.67 -6.15 -15.17
C VAL A 29 -10.40 -5.49 -16.33
N GLU A 30 -10.35 -6.07 -17.53
CA GLU A 30 -11.03 -5.56 -18.74
C GLU A 30 -12.56 -5.51 -18.53
N ASP A 31 -13.13 -6.54 -17.94
CA ASP A 31 -14.57 -6.62 -17.68
C ASP A 31 -15.02 -5.62 -16.61
N VAL A 32 -14.24 -5.46 -15.54
CA VAL A 32 -14.52 -4.45 -14.50
C VAL A 32 -14.34 -3.03 -15.05
N GLU A 33 -13.30 -2.78 -15.87
CA GLU A 33 -13.10 -1.51 -16.59
C GLU A 33 -14.30 -1.19 -17.48
N HIS A 34 -14.74 -2.17 -18.28
CA HIS A 34 -15.90 -2.01 -19.15
C HIS A 34 -17.18 -1.66 -18.36
N LYS A 35 -17.42 -2.34 -17.24
CA LYS A 35 -18.60 -2.16 -16.39
C LYS A 35 -18.56 -0.83 -15.60
N THR A 36 -17.41 -0.42 -15.08
CA THR A 36 -17.30 0.71 -14.16
C THR A 36 -16.78 1.98 -14.82
N LYS A 37 -16.09 1.84 -15.95
CA LYS A 37 -15.30 2.90 -16.57
C LYS A 37 -14.28 3.52 -15.61
N ALA A 38 -13.78 2.73 -14.67
CA ALA A 38 -12.68 3.10 -13.78
C ALA A 38 -11.33 2.81 -14.45
N SER A 39 -10.29 3.49 -14.00
CA SER A 39 -8.93 3.25 -14.53
C SER A 39 -8.39 1.87 -14.14
N ARG A 40 -7.57 1.28 -15.01
CA ARG A 40 -6.92 -0.03 -14.79
C ARG A 40 -6.08 -0.05 -13.54
N GLY A 41 -5.33 1.02 -13.27
CA GLY A 41 -4.51 1.14 -12.07
C GLY A 41 -5.32 1.01 -10.78
N LEU A 42 -6.48 1.67 -10.70
CA LEU A 42 -7.40 1.54 -9.56
C LEU A 42 -7.94 0.11 -9.42
N ILE A 43 -8.39 -0.48 -10.53
CA ILE A 43 -8.98 -1.82 -10.54
C ILE A 43 -7.95 -2.87 -10.08
N VAL A 44 -6.74 -2.82 -10.66
CA VAL A 44 -5.67 -3.79 -10.34
C VAL A 44 -5.19 -3.63 -8.91
N THR A 45 -5.00 -2.40 -8.43
CA THR A 45 -4.55 -2.17 -7.05
C THR A 45 -5.60 -2.69 -6.05
N THR A 46 -6.89 -2.48 -6.31
CA THR A 46 -7.97 -3.03 -5.48
C THR A 46 -8.01 -4.57 -5.55
N MET A 47 -7.88 -5.13 -6.75
CA MET A 47 -7.82 -6.59 -6.98
C MET A 47 -6.67 -7.24 -6.20
N LEU A 48 -5.47 -6.68 -6.29
CA LEU A 48 -4.30 -7.17 -5.55
C LEU A 48 -4.51 -7.11 -4.03
N GLY A 49 -5.23 -6.10 -3.53
CA GLY A 49 -5.63 -6.03 -2.11
C GLY A 49 -6.49 -7.22 -1.70
N GLY A 50 -7.50 -7.54 -2.49
CA GLY A 50 -8.38 -8.70 -2.24
C GLY A 50 -7.63 -10.04 -2.31
N ILE A 51 -6.77 -10.21 -3.31
CA ILE A 51 -5.92 -11.40 -3.45
C ILE A 51 -4.97 -11.54 -2.26
N SER A 52 -4.27 -10.47 -1.89
CA SER A 52 -3.33 -10.46 -0.77
C SER A 52 -4.01 -10.86 0.55
N LEU A 53 -5.17 -10.25 0.86
CA LEU A 53 -5.93 -10.58 2.07
C LEU A 53 -6.38 -12.04 2.09
N SER A 54 -6.77 -12.60 0.94
CA SER A 54 -7.24 -13.99 0.84
C SER A 54 -6.11 -15.01 0.93
N CYS A 55 -4.88 -14.65 0.52
CA CYS A 55 -3.73 -15.55 0.50
C CYS A 55 -2.89 -15.48 1.78
N GLN A 56 -2.88 -14.35 2.50
CA GLN A 56 -1.92 -14.07 3.57
C GLN A 56 -1.94 -15.03 4.76
N ASP A 57 -3.07 -15.73 4.99
CA ASP A 57 -3.19 -16.75 6.05
C ASP A 57 -2.75 -18.15 5.59
N ILE A 58 -2.61 -18.35 4.28
CA ILE A 58 -2.35 -19.65 3.68
C ILE A 58 -0.89 -19.79 3.32
N VAL A 59 -0.29 -18.73 2.74
CA VAL A 59 1.04 -18.80 2.15
C VAL A 59 1.96 -17.67 2.62
N ASP A 60 3.24 -17.98 2.67
CA ASP A 60 4.36 -17.07 2.71
C ASP A 60 5.24 -17.29 1.46
N VAL A 61 6.24 -16.47 1.23
CA VAL A 61 7.18 -16.61 0.11
C VAL A 61 8.62 -16.62 0.59
N LYS A 62 9.41 -17.59 0.13
CA LYS A 62 10.84 -17.67 0.43
C LYS A 62 11.64 -17.00 -0.67
N SER A 63 12.27 -15.88 -0.33
CA SER A 63 13.09 -15.14 -1.30
C SER A 63 14.28 -15.95 -1.79
N PRO A 64 14.87 -15.63 -2.96
CA PRO A 64 16.12 -16.26 -3.41
C PRO A 64 17.32 -16.05 -2.46
N LEU A 65 17.24 -15.11 -1.52
CA LEU A 65 18.23 -14.90 -0.45
C LEU A 65 18.05 -15.84 0.77
N GLY A 66 16.92 -16.57 0.82
CA GLY A 66 16.60 -17.50 1.90
C GLY A 66 15.63 -16.97 2.95
N ASP A 67 15.36 -15.67 2.96
CA ASP A 67 14.41 -15.06 3.89
C ASP A 67 12.97 -15.40 3.52
N THR A 68 12.14 -15.67 4.54
CA THR A 68 10.71 -15.89 4.36
C THR A 68 9.93 -14.62 4.65
N HIS A 69 9.06 -14.23 3.72
CA HIS A 69 8.25 -13.01 3.82
C HIS A 69 6.75 -13.32 3.76
N PRO A 70 5.92 -12.58 4.50
CA PRO A 70 4.48 -12.58 4.28
C PRO A 70 4.12 -12.17 2.85
N VAL A 71 2.97 -12.62 2.35
CA VAL A 71 2.41 -12.13 1.08
C VAL A 71 1.48 -10.92 1.26
N SER A 72 1.39 -10.38 2.48
CA SER A 72 0.60 -9.19 2.78
C SER A 72 1.13 -7.98 2.03
N LEU A 73 0.24 -7.23 1.35
CA LEU A 73 0.57 -6.03 0.58
C LEU A 73 0.07 -4.76 1.28
N TYR A 74 0.85 -3.69 1.18
CA TYR A 74 0.43 -2.34 1.53
C TYR A 74 0.18 -1.56 0.24
N LEU A 75 -1.07 -1.17 0.01
CA LEU A 75 -1.54 -0.53 -1.20
C LEU A 75 -2.09 0.86 -0.87
N LEU A 76 -1.66 1.87 -1.61
CA LEU A 76 -2.12 3.24 -1.46
C LEU A 76 -2.55 3.78 -2.83
N THR A 77 -3.84 4.07 -2.98
CA THR A 77 -4.39 4.64 -4.22
C THR A 77 -4.77 6.10 -4.00
N LEU A 78 -4.21 6.97 -4.83
CA LEU A 78 -4.53 8.40 -4.83
C LEU A 78 -5.54 8.66 -5.95
N ALA A 79 -6.82 8.84 -5.60
CA ALA A 79 -7.89 9.03 -6.58
C ALA A 79 -8.95 10.00 -6.06
N ASP A 80 -9.39 10.90 -6.93
CA ASP A 80 -10.39 11.92 -6.62
C ASP A 80 -11.78 11.34 -6.33
N SER A 81 -12.65 12.19 -5.80
CA SER A 81 -14.07 11.86 -5.71
C SER A 81 -14.63 11.65 -7.13
N GLY A 82 -15.53 10.66 -7.26
CA GLY A 82 -16.10 10.34 -8.58
C GLY A 82 -15.28 9.36 -9.44
N GLU A 83 -14.08 8.93 -9.02
CA GLU A 83 -13.27 7.95 -9.77
C GLU A 83 -13.74 6.50 -9.63
N ARG A 84 -14.98 6.28 -9.18
CA ARG A 84 -15.62 4.96 -9.05
C ARG A 84 -14.95 4.02 -8.04
N LYS A 85 -14.18 4.57 -7.07
CA LYS A 85 -13.49 3.80 -6.02
C LYS A 85 -14.40 2.77 -5.35
N SER A 86 -15.47 3.25 -4.72
CA SER A 86 -16.43 2.39 -4.00
C SER A 86 -17.16 1.40 -4.91
N THR A 87 -17.36 1.74 -6.20
CA THR A 87 -17.98 0.81 -7.17
C THR A 87 -17.05 -0.35 -7.48
N VAL A 88 -15.76 -0.07 -7.74
CA VAL A 88 -14.73 -1.09 -8.00
C VAL A 88 -14.55 -1.97 -6.77
N GLU A 89 -14.41 -1.36 -5.60
CA GLU A 89 -14.27 -2.07 -4.33
C GLU A 89 -15.46 -2.98 -4.05
N LYS A 90 -16.69 -2.49 -4.18
CA LYS A 90 -17.91 -3.28 -3.99
C LYS A 90 -17.96 -4.51 -4.91
N ILE A 91 -17.48 -4.39 -6.16
CA ILE A 91 -17.45 -5.53 -7.10
C ILE A 91 -16.38 -6.52 -6.69
N LEU A 92 -15.13 -6.08 -6.49
CA LEU A 92 -14.01 -6.98 -6.30
C LEU A 92 -13.95 -7.58 -4.89
N MET A 93 -14.41 -6.84 -3.87
CA MET A 93 -14.32 -7.25 -2.48
C MET A 93 -15.58 -7.97 -1.94
N ALA A 94 -16.60 -8.16 -2.77
CA ALA A 94 -17.89 -8.75 -2.35
C ALA A 94 -17.76 -10.06 -1.53
N PRO A 95 -16.94 -11.05 -1.92
CA PRO A 95 -16.80 -12.28 -1.14
C PRO A 95 -16.18 -12.06 0.24
N LEU A 96 -15.23 -11.12 0.34
CA LEU A 96 -14.56 -10.76 1.59
C LEU A 96 -15.53 -10.07 2.56
N TYR A 97 -16.37 -9.17 2.05
CA TYR A 97 -17.43 -8.55 2.85
C TYR A 97 -18.51 -9.53 3.28
N THR A 98 -18.86 -10.49 2.41
CA THR A 98 -19.75 -11.59 2.78
C THR A 98 -19.19 -12.39 3.96
N ARG A 99 -17.90 -12.77 3.87
CA ARG A 99 -17.23 -13.50 4.97
C ARG A 99 -17.12 -12.65 6.24
N GLN A 100 -16.83 -11.36 6.14
CA GLN A 100 -16.85 -10.44 7.28
C GLN A 100 -18.22 -10.44 7.98
N HIS A 101 -19.29 -10.38 7.21
CA HIS A 101 -20.65 -10.40 7.76
C HIS A 101 -21.00 -11.73 8.45
N GLU A 102 -20.52 -12.86 7.90
CA GLU A 102 -20.66 -14.18 8.55
C GLU A 102 -19.93 -14.22 9.90
N LEU A 103 -18.68 -13.74 9.95
CA LEU A 103 -17.91 -13.65 11.20
C LEU A 103 -18.61 -12.79 12.25
N GLU A 104 -19.24 -11.70 11.85
CA GLU A 104 -20.04 -10.87 12.76
C GLU A 104 -21.28 -11.58 13.30
N LYS A 105 -21.94 -12.39 12.47
CA LYS A 105 -23.08 -13.22 12.92
C LYS A 105 -22.60 -14.32 13.89
N GLU A 106 -21.50 -15.00 13.56
CA GLU A 106 -20.87 -16.02 14.43
C GLU A 106 -20.54 -15.39 15.80
N PHE A 107 -19.87 -14.24 15.81
CA PHE A 107 -19.53 -13.52 17.04
C PHE A 107 -20.74 -13.13 17.88
N ARG A 108 -21.80 -12.59 17.26
CA ARG A 108 -23.04 -12.24 17.99
C ARG A 108 -23.68 -13.47 18.62
N ALA A 109 -23.70 -14.61 17.92
CA ALA A 109 -24.23 -15.86 18.47
C ALA A 109 -23.39 -16.37 19.66
N ASP A 110 -22.05 -16.28 19.56
CA ASP A 110 -21.16 -16.69 20.65
C ASP A 110 -21.25 -15.76 21.87
N VAL A 111 -21.40 -14.44 21.65
CA VAL A 111 -21.66 -13.48 22.73
C VAL A 111 -22.99 -13.78 23.42
N ALA A 112 -24.04 -14.14 22.69
CA ALA A 112 -25.33 -14.52 23.27
C ALA A 112 -25.18 -15.75 24.20
N LYS A 113 -24.50 -16.80 23.74
CA LYS A 113 -24.20 -18.01 24.56
C LYS A 113 -23.36 -17.66 25.79
N TYR A 114 -22.36 -16.80 25.65
CA TYR A 114 -21.55 -16.34 26.78
C TYR A 114 -22.40 -15.59 27.80
N ASN A 115 -23.24 -14.65 27.35
CA ASN A 115 -24.12 -13.88 28.23
C ASN A 115 -25.17 -14.74 28.92
N GLU A 116 -25.55 -15.88 28.37
CA GLU A 116 -26.42 -16.86 29.01
C GLU A 116 -25.68 -17.70 30.07
N SER A 117 -24.48 -18.18 29.76
CA SER A 117 -23.72 -19.11 30.57
C SER A 117 -22.93 -18.43 31.71
N PHE A 118 -22.33 -17.25 31.44
CA PHE A 118 -21.46 -16.58 32.40
C PHE A 118 -22.12 -16.14 33.69
N PRO A 119 -23.36 -15.59 33.73
CA PRO A 119 -24.06 -15.23 34.97
C PRO A 119 -24.33 -16.44 35.85
N ALA A 120 -24.73 -17.58 35.28
CA ALA A 120 -24.94 -18.82 36.02
C ALA A 120 -23.63 -19.35 36.63
N TRP A 121 -22.55 -19.37 35.79
CA TRP A 121 -21.22 -19.73 36.27
C TRP A 121 -20.75 -18.81 37.39
N LYS A 122 -20.94 -17.50 37.26
CA LYS A 122 -20.54 -16.51 38.25
C LYS A 122 -21.31 -16.66 39.58
N ALA A 123 -22.60 -16.93 39.53
CA ALA A 123 -23.40 -17.17 40.74
C ALA A 123 -22.89 -18.37 41.56
N ILE A 124 -22.47 -19.45 40.86
CA ILE A 124 -21.89 -20.64 41.52
C ILE A 124 -20.49 -20.29 42.07
N ASP A 125 -19.66 -19.57 41.31
CA ASP A 125 -18.33 -19.10 41.72
C ASP A 125 -18.38 -18.26 43.00
N ASP A 126 -19.29 -17.29 43.04
CA ASP A 126 -19.51 -16.44 44.22
C ASP A 126 -19.97 -17.26 45.44
N ALA A 127 -20.83 -18.27 45.26
CA ALA A 127 -21.27 -19.15 46.33
C ALA A 127 -20.14 -20.04 46.88
N LEU A 128 -19.32 -20.61 45.98
CA LEU A 128 -18.16 -21.43 46.36
C LEU A 128 -17.10 -20.60 47.09
N LYS A 129 -16.78 -19.41 46.60
CA LYS A 129 -15.87 -18.46 47.24
C LYS A 129 -16.36 -18.00 48.61
N LYS A 130 -17.68 -17.78 48.78
CA LYS A 130 -18.28 -17.47 50.08
C LYS A 130 -18.16 -18.62 51.07
N LYS A 131 -18.38 -19.85 50.60
CA LYS A 131 -18.18 -21.06 51.41
C LYS A 131 -16.74 -21.18 51.89
N LEU A 132 -15.77 -21.06 50.97
CA LEU A 132 -14.35 -21.10 51.31
C LEU A 132 -13.97 -20.02 52.34
N LYS A 133 -14.45 -18.78 52.18
CA LYS A 133 -14.21 -17.70 53.16
C LYS A 133 -14.78 -18.05 54.55
N ASN A 134 -15.97 -18.67 54.61
CA ASN A 134 -16.57 -19.10 55.87
C ASN A 134 -15.79 -20.23 56.55
N ASP A 135 -15.30 -21.21 55.76
CA ASP A 135 -14.48 -22.32 56.28
C ASP A 135 -13.15 -21.79 56.84
N VAL A 136 -12.48 -20.86 56.14
CA VAL A 136 -11.27 -20.18 56.64
C VAL A 136 -11.55 -19.43 57.95
N SER A 137 -12.64 -18.64 58.02
CA SER A 137 -12.98 -17.83 59.19
C SER A 137 -13.30 -18.66 60.41
N LYS A 138 -13.78 -19.89 60.23
CA LYS A 138 -14.11 -20.85 61.29
C LYS A 138 -12.96 -21.79 61.64
N GLY A 139 -11.80 -21.67 60.99
CA GLY A 139 -10.66 -22.56 61.21
C GLY A 139 -10.90 -24.03 60.78
N LEU A 140 -11.85 -24.26 59.85
CA LEU A 140 -12.17 -25.59 59.32
C LEU A 140 -11.16 -26.04 58.27
N ASP A 141 -11.14 -27.32 57.95
CA ASP A 141 -10.37 -27.83 56.84
C ASP A 141 -10.89 -27.27 55.51
N ILE A 142 -10.05 -26.55 54.80
CA ILE A 142 -10.35 -25.86 53.52
C ILE A 142 -10.11 -26.74 52.31
N SER A 143 -9.57 -27.94 52.43
CA SER A 143 -9.13 -28.78 51.31
C SER A 143 -10.28 -29.05 50.31
N ALA A 144 -11.46 -29.35 50.80
CA ALA A 144 -12.63 -29.64 49.96
C ALA A 144 -13.20 -28.37 49.29
N SER A 145 -13.32 -27.27 50.02
CA SER A 145 -13.85 -25.99 49.46
C SER A 145 -12.86 -25.34 48.51
N SER A 146 -11.57 -25.42 48.77
CA SER A 146 -10.52 -24.95 47.84
C SER A 146 -10.51 -25.75 46.53
N ARG A 147 -10.63 -27.10 46.62
CA ARG A 147 -10.72 -27.95 45.42
C ARG A 147 -11.96 -27.62 44.60
N ALA A 148 -13.11 -27.45 45.23
CA ALA A 148 -14.35 -27.11 44.53
C ALA A 148 -14.25 -25.75 43.77
N VAL A 149 -13.59 -24.73 44.35
CA VAL A 149 -13.32 -23.46 43.66
C VAL A 149 -12.36 -23.69 42.46
N GLY A 150 -11.32 -24.50 42.64
CA GLY A 150 -10.36 -24.81 41.56
C GLY A 150 -11.01 -25.52 40.37
N GLU A 151 -11.79 -26.58 40.65
CA GLU A 151 -12.52 -27.35 39.62
C GLU A 151 -13.55 -26.48 38.88
N HIS A 152 -14.24 -25.60 39.60
CA HIS A 152 -15.20 -24.69 38.99
C HIS A 152 -14.51 -23.63 38.10
N SER A 153 -13.34 -23.13 38.50
CA SER A 153 -12.56 -22.14 37.73
C SER A 153 -12.10 -22.67 36.36
N ILE A 154 -11.84 -23.97 36.22
CA ILE A 154 -11.48 -24.60 34.96
C ILE A 154 -12.60 -24.47 33.91
N ASN A 155 -13.85 -24.48 34.37
CA ASN A 155 -15.05 -24.40 33.52
C ASN A 155 -15.54 -22.96 33.28
N MET A 156 -14.70 -21.96 33.52
CA MET A 156 -15.06 -20.56 33.29
C MET A 156 -15.38 -20.33 31.81
N PRO A 157 -16.58 -19.82 31.47
CA PRO A 157 -16.90 -19.46 30.10
C PRO A 157 -15.92 -18.43 29.56
N THR A 158 -15.32 -18.72 28.41
CA THR A 158 -14.37 -17.82 27.75
C THR A 158 -15.14 -16.75 26.99
N ARG A 159 -14.75 -15.49 27.18
CA ARG A 159 -15.34 -14.39 26.43
C ARG A 159 -14.96 -14.55 24.96
N PRO A 160 -15.93 -14.51 24.02
CA PRO A 160 -15.65 -14.63 22.61
C PRO A 160 -14.77 -13.49 22.08
N ASP A 161 -13.83 -13.82 21.20
CA ASP A 161 -13.02 -12.85 20.47
C ASP A 161 -13.78 -12.32 19.24
N ASN A 162 -13.78 -11.02 19.06
CA ASN A 162 -14.35 -10.39 17.87
C ASN A 162 -13.39 -10.52 16.69
N LYS A 163 -13.45 -11.66 16.02
CA LYS A 163 -12.61 -11.95 14.82
C LYS A 163 -13.11 -11.14 13.64
N LYS A 164 -12.31 -10.19 13.18
CA LYS A 164 -12.61 -9.38 11.99
C LYS A 164 -11.62 -9.69 10.88
N LEU A 165 -12.14 -9.93 9.69
CA LEU A 165 -11.33 -10.08 8.48
C LEU A 165 -10.90 -8.72 7.94
N ILE A 166 -11.80 -7.73 7.99
CA ILE A 166 -11.60 -6.37 7.46
C ILE A 166 -11.92 -5.32 8.53
N LEU A 167 -11.06 -4.31 8.60
CA LEU A 167 -11.24 -3.09 9.36
C LEU A 167 -11.25 -1.90 8.37
N SER A 168 -12.19 -0.95 8.53
CA SER A 168 -12.32 0.18 7.59
C SER A 168 -11.89 1.51 8.23
N ASP A 169 -12.55 1.93 9.29
CA ASP A 169 -12.18 3.14 10.05
C ASP A 169 -11.60 2.70 11.40
N VAL A 170 -10.28 2.76 11.53
CA VAL A 170 -9.59 2.08 12.63
C VAL A 170 -8.39 2.86 13.14
N THR A 171 -8.20 2.80 14.46
CA THR A 171 -7.00 3.28 15.14
C THR A 171 -5.91 2.20 15.20
N SER A 172 -4.65 2.60 15.37
CA SER A 172 -3.53 1.67 15.61
C SER A 172 -3.81 0.73 16.80
N ALA A 173 -4.46 1.23 17.84
CA ALA A 173 -4.83 0.41 19.01
C ALA A 173 -5.82 -0.72 18.65
N ALA A 174 -6.81 -0.42 17.81
CA ALA A 174 -7.78 -1.44 17.39
C ALA A 174 -7.15 -2.50 16.47
N ILE A 175 -6.18 -2.13 15.63
CA ILE A 175 -5.40 -3.09 14.83
C ILE A 175 -4.61 -4.03 15.75
N LYS A 176 -3.96 -3.48 16.79
CA LYS A 176 -3.19 -4.26 17.78
C LYS A 176 -4.07 -5.27 18.51
N GLU A 177 -5.24 -4.84 18.95
CA GLU A 177 -6.22 -5.74 19.62
C GLU A 177 -6.70 -6.84 18.67
N CYS A 178 -7.04 -6.49 17.44
CA CYS A 178 -7.49 -7.44 16.43
C CYS A 178 -6.40 -8.49 16.12
N LEU A 179 -5.16 -8.04 15.87
CA LEU A 179 -4.03 -8.93 15.55
C LEU A 179 -3.61 -9.80 16.71
N SER A 180 -3.81 -9.37 17.97
CA SER A 180 -3.53 -10.21 19.14
C SER A 180 -4.57 -11.32 19.33
N ALA A 181 -5.81 -11.09 18.88
CA ALA A 181 -6.88 -12.07 18.95
C ALA A 181 -6.79 -13.13 17.82
N HIS A 182 -6.36 -12.73 16.63
CA HIS A 182 -6.31 -13.63 15.47
C HIS A 182 -5.32 -13.17 14.40
N ASN A 183 -4.15 -12.96 14.67
CA ASN A 183 -2.94 -12.64 13.90
C ASN A 183 -3.04 -12.26 12.40
N SER A 184 -4.23 -12.12 11.81
CA SER A 184 -4.43 -11.82 10.39
C SER A 184 -5.65 -10.91 10.16
N VAL A 185 -5.43 -9.78 9.50
CA VAL A 185 -6.50 -8.79 9.21
C VAL A 185 -6.11 -7.93 8.00
N GLY A 186 -7.11 -7.36 7.32
CA GLY A 186 -6.95 -6.30 6.33
C GLY A 186 -7.49 -4.98 6.84
N VAL A 187 -6.83 -3.86 6.54
CA VAL A 187 -7.37 -2.52 6.67
C VAL A 187 -7.70 -2.00 5.29
N PHE A 188 -9.01 -1.85 5.01
CA PHE A 188 -9.51 -1.42 3.72
C PHE A 188 -10.40 -0.19 3.91
N SER A 189 -10.02 0.90 3.25
CA SER A 189 -10.75 2.16 3.35
C SER A 189 -10.72 2.92 2.02
N ASP A 190 -11.87 3.24 1.49
CA ASP A 190 -12.04 4.06 0.28
C ASP A 190 -12.01 5.58 0.57
N GLU A 191 -11.97 5.97 1.86
CA GLU A 191 -11.82 7.34 2.37
C GLU A 191 -10.76 7.43 3.48
N ALA A 192 -9.55 6.94 3.22
CA ALA A 192 -8.48 6.86 4.21
C ALA A 192 -7.81 8.22 4.55
N GLY A 193 -8.39 9.34 4.16
CA GLY A 193 -7.85 10.67 4.51
C GLY A 193 -7.82 10.96 6.01
N SER A 194 -8.77 10.41 6.78
CA SER A 194 -8.80 10.45 8.25
C SER A 194 -7.69 9.61 8.86
N LEU A 195 -7.41 8.44 8.29
CA LEU A 195 -6.36 7.52 8.75
C LEU A 195 -4.97 8.09 8.56
N LEU A 196 -4.72 8.87 7.47
CA LEU A 196 -3.45 9.55 7.25
C LEU A 196 -3.20 10.69 8.24
N ARG A 197 -4.26 11.39 8.68
CA ARG A 197 -4.16 12.50 9.64
C ARG A 197 -4.21 12.04 11.10
N GLY A 198 -4.63 10.80 11.33
CA GLY A 198 -4.80 10.22 12.65
C GLY A 198 -3.58 9.43 13.12
N ASP A 199 -3.79 8.64 14.18
CA ASP A 199 -2.73 7.89 14.86
C ASP A 199 -2.14 6.73 14.05
N LEU A 200 -2.71 6.36 12.89
CA LEU A 200 -2.24 5.21 12.13
C LEU A 200 -0.80 5.40 11.65
N LEU A 201 -0.48 6.53 11.02
CA LEU A 201 0.87 6.80 10.53
C LEU A 201 1.83 7.28 11.61
N SER A 202 1.32 7.80 12.74
CA SER A 202 2.18 8.10 13.89
C SER A 202 2.84 6.84 14.45
N ASP A 203 2.24 5.67 14.24
CA ASP A 203 2.76 4.36 14.63
C ASP A 203 3.35 3.57 13.43
N ALA A 204 3.99 4.28 12.50
CA ALA A 204 4.67 3.67 11.36
C ALA A 204 5.65 2.53 11.74
N PRO A 205 6.41 2.60 12.86
CA PRO A 205 7.25 1.48 13.31
C PRO A 205 6.46 0.20 13.57
N PHE A 206 5.25 0.32 14.13
CA PHE A 206 4.36 -0.82 14.32
C PHE A 206 3.90 -1.39 12.97
N LEU A 207 3.40 -0.54 12.06
CA LEU A 207 2.96 -0.97 10.73
C LEU A 207 4.09 -1.64 9.95
N ASN A 208 5.32 -1.10 10.03
CA ASN A 208 6.50 -1.70 9.41
C ASN A 208 6.82 -3.10 9.96
N SER A 209 6.65 -3.30 11.28
CA SER A 209 6.83 -4.62 11.91
C SER A 209 5.75 -5.61 11.45
N MET A 210 4.49 -5.15 11.33
CA MET A 210 3.38 -5.98 10.83
C MET A 210 3.58 -6.37 9.36
N TRP A 211 4.07 -5.44 8.53
CA TRP A 211 4.42 -5.73 7.14
C TRP A 211 5.51 -6.82 7.04
N SER A 212 6.49 -6.78 7.92
CA SER A 212 7.55 -7.80 7.98
C SER A 212 7.09 -9.14 8.59
N GLY A 213 5.88 -9.23 9.14
CA GLY A 213 5.39 -10.42 9.82
C GLY A 213 6.07 -10.70 11.16
N SER A 214 6.75 -9.70 11.73
CA SER A 214 7.53 -9.87 12.96
C SER A 214 6.61 -9.92 14.19
N SER A 215 6.75 -10.96 15.00
CA SER A 215 6.05 -11.07 16.28
C SER A 215 6.43 -9.92 17.20
N ARG A 216 5.47 -9.42 17.98
CA ARG A 216 5.68 -8.23 18.82
C ARG A 216 4.84 -8.28 20.09
N SER A 217 5.46 -7.93 21.23
CA SER A 217 4.76 -7.57 22.45
C SER A 217 4.38 -6.09 22.43
N VAL A 218 3.17 -5.79 22.90
CA VAL A 218 2.64 -4.42 23.00
C VAL A 218 2.21 -4.19 24.45
N ASP A 219 2.99 -3.39 25.17
CA ASP A 219 2.70 -3.02 26.55
C ASP A 219 1.66 -1.90 26.60
N ARG A 220 0.68 -2.03 27.51
CA ARG A 220 -0.48 -1.14 27.61
C ARG A 220 -0.68 -0.55 29.02
N GLY A 221 0.37 -0.04 29.61
CA GLY A 221 0.31 0.58 30.93
C GLY A 221 -0.45 -0.29 31.95
N ASN A 222 -1.66 0.12 32.34
CA ASN A 222 -2.46 -0.56 33.39
C ASN A 222 -3.27 -1.79 32.86
N ARG A 223 -3.09 -2.20 31.61
CA ARG A 223 -3.76 -3.38 31.04
C ARG A 223 -2.74 -4.47 30.74
N ALA A 224 -3.19 -5.72 30.65
CA ALA A 224 -2.32 -6.82 30.24
C ALA A 224 -1.68 -6.54 28.88
N SER A 225 -0.40 -6.87 28.75
CA SER A 225 0.34 -6.78 27.49
C SER A 225 -0.30 -7.66 26.44
N LEU A 226 -0.31 -7.21 25.18
CA LEU A 226 -0.74 -8.01 24.04
C LEU A 226 0.48 -8.63 23.39
N PHE A 227 0.38 -9.91 23.04
CA PHE A 227 1.35 -10.55 22.18
C PHE A 227 0.74 -10.81 20.81
N ILE A 228 1.39 -10.32 19.78
CA ILE A 228 1.00 -10.49 18.38
C ILE A 228 2.02 -11.46 17.77
N GLU A 229 1.55 -12.64 17.43
CA GLU A 229 2.40 -13.71 16.90
C GLU A 229 2.26 -13.80 15.38
N GLN A 230 3.40 -13.77 14.66
CA GLN A 230 3.46 -13.92 13.21
C GLN A 230 2.33 -13.19 12.45
N PRO A 231 2.20 -11.86 12.63
CA PRO A 231 1.07 -11.10 12.09
C PRO A 231 1.02 -11.10 10.57
N ARG A 232 -0.20 -11.00 10.04
CA ARG A 232 -0.48 -10.77 8.63
C ARG A 232 -1.41 -9.58 8.53
N LEU A 233 -0.88 -8.49 7.99
CA LEU A 233 -1.62 -7.24 7.82
C LEU A 233 -1.53 -6.79 6.37
N SER A 234 -2.66 -6.79 5.66
CA SER A 234 -2.77 -6.14 4.35
C SER A 234 -3.43 -4.77 4.51
N LEU A 235 -2.92 -3.77 3.78
CA LEU A 235 -3.51 -2.43 3.74
C LEU A 235 -3.96 -2.12 2.32
N SER A 236 -5.19 -1.60 2.16
CA SER A 236 -5.71 -1.03 0.92
C SER A 236 -6.38 0.29 1.23
N LEU A 237 -5.62 1.37 1.06
CA LEU A 237 -6.02 2.71 1.45
C LEU A 237 -6.23 3.58 0.22
N MET A 238 -7.39 4.23 0.11
CA MET A 238 -7.67 5.17 -0.97
C MET A 238 -7.81 6.58 -0.41
N VAL A 239 -7.10 7.53 -1.00
CA VAL A 239 -7.02 8.91 -0.50
C VAL A 239 -7.19 9.87 -1.67
N GLN A 240 -7.80 11.02 -1.43
CA GLN A 240 -7.85 12.09 -2.42
C GLN A 240 -6.45 12.72 -2.55
N PRO A 241 -5.97 13.01 -3.78
CA PRO A 241 -4.65 13.57 -4.03
C PRO A 241 -4.35 14.83 -3.23
N ASP A 242 -5.31 15.77 -3.15
CA ASP A 242 -5.13 17.02 -2.40
C ASP A 242 -4.92 16.79 -0.89
N LEU A 243 -5.64 15.82 -0.30
CA LEU A 243 -5.46 15.45 1.10
C LEU A 243 -4.09 14.81 1.34
N PHE A 244 -3.65 13.97 0.41
CA PHE A 244 -2.34 13.37 0.45
C PHE A 244 -1.21 14.40 0.28
N ASP A 245 -1.32 15.29 -0.70
CA ASP A 245 -0.33 16.33 -0.95
C ASP A 245 -0.20 17.28 0.27
N ASN A 246 -1.33 17.65 0.90
CA ASN A 246 -1.33 18.43 2.13
C ASN A 246 -0.64 17.68 3.30
N PHE A 247 -0.86 16.39 3.42
CA PHE A 247 -0.17 15.55 4.41
C PHE A 247 1.34 15.51 4.14
N ILE A 248 1.76 15.29 2.89
CA ILE A 248 3.19 15.23 2.52
C ILE A 248 3.89 16.57 2.74
N VAL A 249 3.22 17.70 2.51
CA VAL A 249 3.79 19.03 2.79
C VAL A 249 4.07 19.22 4.28
N ARG A 250 3.19 18.71 5.15
CA ARG A 250 3.32 18.89 6.61
C ARG A 250 4.28 17.88 7.24
N GLU A 251 4.15 16.62 6.89
CA GLU A 251 4.76 15.49 7.59
C GLU A 251 5.65 14.62 6.69
N GLY A 252 5.74 14.93 5.40
CA GLY A 252 6.32 14.05 4.39
C GLY A 252 7.77 13.64 4.65
N LYS A 253 8.59 14.51 5.25
CA LYS A 253 9.96 14.13 5.63
C LYS A 253 9.97 13.02 6.69
N ALA A 254 9.20 13.19 7.76
CA ALA A 254 9.12 12.21 8.85
C ALA A 254 8.43 10.92 8.37
N ALA A 255 7.32 11.04 7.65
CA ALA A 255 6.57 9.91 7.12
C ALA A 255 7.40 9.10 6.12
N ARG A 256 8.19 9.74 5.25
CA ARG A 256 9.09 9.04 4.34
C ARG A 256 10.29 8.41 5.07
N ALA A 257 10.87 9.13 6.04
CA ALA A 257 11.97 8.64 6.87
C ALA A 257 11.57 7.43 7.74
N SER A 258 10.28 7.32 8.11
CA SER A 258 9.77 6.15 8.84
C SER A 258 9.85 4.85 8.04
N GLY A 259 10.00 4.92 6.70
CA GLY A 259 10.04 3.77 5.80
C GLY A 259 8.67 3.15 5.51
N PHE A 260 7.56 3.75 5.97
CA PHE A 260 6.22 3.25 5.69
C PHE A 260 5.91 3.29 4.19
N PHE A 261 6.08 4.45 3.55
CA PHE A 261 5.81 4.59 2.11
C PHE A 261 6.73 3.75 1.24
N ALA A 262 7.94 3.44 1.71
CA ALA A 262 8.84 2.52 1.01
C ALA A 262 8.27 1.09 0.85
N ARG A 263 7.32 0.72 1.70
CA ARG A 263 6.63 -0.56 1.70
C ARG A 263 5.31 -0.53 0.93
N CYS A 264 4.81 0.66 0.63
CA CYS A 264 3.54 0.85 -0.05
C CYS A 264 3.70 0.81 -1.57
N LEU A 265 2.86 0.02 -2.22
CA LEU A 265 2.64 0.07 -3.66
C LEU A 265 1.67 1.23 -3.92
N VAL A 266 2.20 2.34 -4.40
CA VAL A 266 1.43 3.57 -4.56
C VAL A 266 0.96 3.71 -6.00
N CYS A 267 -0.31 4.05 -6.19
CA CYS A 267 -0.95 4.25 -7.48
C CYS A 267 -1.68 5.61 -7.48
N GLN A 268 -1.41 6.42 -8.49
CA GLN A 268 -2.20 7.61 -8.81
C GLN A 268 -2.70 7.45 -10.25
N PRO A 269 -3.85 6.79 -10.44
CA PRO A 269 -4.39 6.55 -11.77
C PRO A 269 -4.86 7.87 -12.39
N ASP A 270 -4.79 7.94 -13.73
CA ASP A 270 -5.34 9.07 -14.46
C ASP A 270 -6.87 9.13 -14.27
N SER A 271 -7.39 10.36 -14.17
CA SER A 271 -8.83 10.57 -14.07
C SER A 271 -9.52 10.19 -15.37
N MET A 272 -10.55 9.37 -15.25
CA MET A 272 -11.45 9.02 -16.37
C MET A 272 -12.67 9.93 -16.44
N ALA A 273 -12.72 11.00 -15.65
CA ALA A 273 -13.82 11.96 -15.70
C ALA A 273 -13.90 12.64 -17.06
N GLY A 274 -15.11 12.72 -17.64
CA GLY A 274 -15.34 13.29 -18.97
C GLY A 274 -15.17 12.31 -20.14
N SER A 275 -14.58 11.11 -19.93
CA SER A 275 -14.43 10.08 -20.99
C SER A 275 -15.39 8.89 -20.83
N ARG A 276 -16.34 8.95 -19.90
CA ARG A 276 -17.21 7.83 -19.50
C ARG A 276 -18.53 7.80 -20.27
N GLU A 277 -18.50 8.07 -21.57
CA GLU A 277 -19.71 8.01 -22.40
C GLU A 277 -20.21 6.56 -22.52
N ILE A 278 -21.54 6.37 -22.43
CA ILE A 278 -22.21 5.09 -22.64
C ILE A 278 -22.84 5.14 -24.04
N VAL A 279 -22.15 4.53 -25.00
CA VAL A 279 -22.55 4.55 -26.41
C VAL A 279 -23.61 3.49 -26.75
N ASN A 280 -23.72 2.40 -25.93
CA ASN A 280 -24.68 1.34 -26.19
C ASN A 280 -25.26 0.76 -24.88
N PHE A 281 -26.58 0.91 -24.69
CA PHE A 281 -27.28 0.41 -23.50
C PHE A 281 -27.61 -1.10 -23.55
N ASN A 282 -27.47 -1.76 -24.70
CA ASN A 282 -28.00 -3.12 -24.93
C ASN A 282 -26.98 -4.25 -24.81
N THR A 283 -25.72 -3.98 -24.50
CA THR A 283 -24.71 -5.04 -24.36
C THR A 283 -24.24 -5.18 -22.92
N ILE A 284 -25.10 -5.66 -22.03
CA ILE A 284 -24.61 -6.31 -20.80
C ILE A 284 -24.12 -7.69 -21.26
N ASP A 285 -22.85 -7.77 -21.58
CA ASP A 285 -22.21 -9.01 -22.01
C ASP A 285 -22.19 -9.99 -20.82
N ASN A 286 -22.81 -11.16 -20.98
CA ASN A 286 -22.83 -12.23 -19.97
C ASN A 286 -21.38 -12.66 -19.57
N ARG A 287 -20.37 -12.47 -20.45
CA ARG A 287 -18.96 -12.73 -20.16
C ARG A 287 -18.40 -11.88 -19.01
N VAL A 288 -18.89 -10.66 -18.83
CA VAL A 288 -18.52 -9.81 -17.68
C VAL A 288 -18.91 -10.48 -16.36
N ALA A 289 -20.04 -11.18 -16.34
CA ALA A 289 -20.47 -11.91 -15.15
C ALA A 289 -19.58 -13.13 -14.84
N GLU A 290 -19.07 -13.83 -15.86
CA GLU A 290 -18.26 -15.04 -15.69
C GLU A 290 -16.87 -14.76 -15.07
N SER A 291 -16.16 -13.72 -15.53
CA SER A 291 -14.83 -13.40 -14.98
C SER A 291 -14.92 -12.93 -13.53
N ILE A 292 -15.92 -12.10 -13.22
CA ILE A 292 -16.17 -11.61 -11.85
C ILE A 292 -16.60 -12.79 -10.96
N GLN A 293 -17.47 -13.66 -11.44
CA GLN A 293 -17.92 -14.85 -10.71
C GLN A 293 -16.77 -15.82 -10.46
N GLY A 294 -15.89 -16.05 -11.45
CA GLY A 294 -14.69 -16.87 -11.30
C GLY A 294 -13.74 -16.31 -10.23
N PHE A 295 -13.52 -14.99 -10.24
CA PHE A 295 -12.74 -14.31 -9.21
C PHE A 295 -13.36 -14.46 -7.81
N HIS A 296 -14.68 -14.25 -7.68
CA HIS A 296 -15.39 -14.41 -6.41
C HIS A 296 -15.31 -15.84 -5.89
N SER A 297 -15.50 -16.83 -6.77
CA SER A 297 -15.42 -18.25 -6.40
C SER A 297 -14.01 -18.60 -5.90
N ARG A 298 -12.96 -18.08 -6.54
CA ARG A 298 -11.58 -18.31 -6.12
C ARG A 298 -11.28 -17.66 -4.75
N ILE A 299 -11.71 -16.41 -4.52
CA ILE A 299 -11.60 -15.75 -3.21
C ILE A 299 -12.30 -16.58 -2.13
N SER A 300 -13.56 -16.99 -2.39
CA SER A 300 -14.33 -17.81 -1.44
C SER A 300 -13.65 -19.13 -1.12
N ALA A 301 -13.10 -19.81 -2.14
CA ALA A 301 -12.34 -21.05 -1.95
C ALA A 301 -11.10 -20.86 -1.04
N LEU A 302 -10.37 -19.75 -1.22
CA LEU A 302 -9.22 -19.41 -0.37
C LEU A 302 -9.63 -19.10 1.08
N LEU A 303 -10.75 -18.44 1.28
CA LEU A 303 -11.28 -18.17 2.63
C LEU A 303 -11.70 -19.46 3.34
N GLU A 304 -12.32 -20.40 2.61
CA GLU A 304 -12.65 -21.73 3.16
C GLU A 304 -11.41 -22.57 3.43
N GLU A 305 -10.40 -22.48 2.57
CA GLU A 305 -9.10 -23.12 2.80
C GLU A 305 -8.45 -22.56 4.08
N THR A 306 -8.45 -21.25 4.27
CA THR A 306 -7.97 -20.59 5.51
C THR A 306 -8.68 -21.15 6.74
N LYS A 307 -10.02 -21.23 6.70
CA LYS A 307 -10.82 -21.76 7.80
C LYS A 307 -10.44 -23.22 8.12
N LYS A 308 -10.38 -24.05 7.09
CA LYS A 308 -9.98 -25.47 7.23
C LYS A 308 -8.58 -25.61 7.82
N ARG A 309 -7.58 -24.88 7.30
CA ARG A 309 -6.20 -24.93 7.79
C ARG A 309 -6.08 -24.52 9.25
N LYS A 310 -6.79 -23.44 9.66
CA LYS A 310 -6.84 -23.01 11.08
C LYS A 310 -7.47 -24.06 11.98
N THR A 311 -8.54 -24.73 11.55
CA THR A 311 -9.18 -25.82 12.30
C THR A 311 -8.26 -27.04 12.45
N GLU A 312 -7.48 -27.34 11.42
CA GLU A 312 -6.53 -28.46 11.39
C GLU A 312 -5.17 -28.13 12.03
N GLY A 313 -4.96 -26.89 12.50
CA GLY A 313 -3.69 -26.43 13.07
C GLY A 313 -2.54 -26.44 12.07
N LYS A 314 -2.80 -26.32 10.75
CA LYS A 314 -1.79 -26.32 9.71
C LYS A 314 -1.08 -24.98 9.62
N GLU A 315 0.24 -25.02 9.62
CA GLU A 315 1.08 -23.84 9.35
C GLU A 315 0.93 -23.36 7.91
N ARG A 316 1.33 -22.09 7.66
CA ARG A 316 1.42 -21.53 6.31
C ARG A 316 2.42 -22.30 5.49
N PHE A 317 2.11 -22.44 4.24
CA PHE A 317 3.01 -23.08 3.32
C PHE A 317 3.87 -22.02 2.60
N CYS A 318 5.12 -22.36 2.30
CA CYS A 318 6.05 -21.39 1.74
C CYS A 318 6.24 -21.64 0.25
N LEU A 319 5.87 -20.64 -0.59
CA LEU A 319 6.13 -20.66 -2.04
C LEU A 319 7.61 -20.45 -2.32
N GLU A 320 8.16 -21.26 -3.21
CA GLU A 320 9.54 -21.17 -3.68
C GLU A 320 9.60 -20.82 -5.16
N PHE A 321 10.75 -20.36 -5.60
CA PHE A 321 10.99 -19.95 -6.99
C PHE A 321 11.70 -21.08 -7.75
N THR A 322 11.31 -21.32 -9.00
CA THR A 322 12.11 -22.12 -9.93
C THR A 322 13.46 -21.42 -10.20
N GLN A 323 14.43 -22.18 -10.74
CA GLN A 323 15.74 -21.60 -11.04
C GLN A 323 15.64 -20.43 -12.03
N SER A 324 14.84 -20.56 -13.08
CA SER A 324 14.61 -19.49 -14.06
C SER A 324 13.94 -18.25 -13.46
N ALA A 325 13.05 -18.43 -12.49
CA ALA A 325 12.46 -17.30 -11.76
C ALA A 325 13.48 -16.59 -10.86
N LYS A 326 14.38 -17.34 -10.20
CA LYS A 326 15.50 -16.80 -9.40
C LYS A 326 16.44 -15.96 -10.24
N GLU A 327 16.74 -16.38 -11.47
CA GLU A 327 17.61 -15.63 -12.40
C GLU A 327 17.02 -14.27 -12.76
N ILE A 328 15.71 -14.18 -13.03
CA ILE A 328 15.03 -12.91 -13.27
C ILE A 328 15.08 -12.03 -11.99
N TRP A 329 14.83 -12.62 -10.83
CA TRP A 329 14.89 -11.90 -9.55
C TRP A 329 16.28 -11.30 -9.29
N TRP A 330 17.37 -12.10 -9.48
CA TRP A 330 18.74 -11.64 -9.32
C TRP A 330 19.12 -10.55 -10.32
N SER A 331 18.69 -10.71 -11.58
CA SER A 331 18.92 -9.70 -12.61
C SER A 331 18.28 -8.36 -12.22
N GLN A 332 17.04 -8.39 -11.74
CA GLN A 332 16.32 -7.18 -11.32
C GLN A 332 16.96 -6.55 -10.08
N TYR A 333 17.31 -7.36 -9.08
CA TYR A 333 18.02 -6.90 -7.88
C TYR A 333 19.31 -6.15 -8.26
N ASN A 334 20.17 -6.77 -9.04
CA ASN A 334 21.45 -6.18 -9.46
C ASN A 334 21.28 -4.92 -10.33
N LYS A 335 20.25 -4.90 -11.19
CA LYS A 335 19.90 -3.71 -12.01
C LYS A 335 19.55 -2.53 -11.09
N LEU A 336 18.70 -2.75 -10.11
CA LEU A 336 18.23 -1.70 -9.21
C LEU A 336 19.31 -1.23 -8.24
N GLU A 337 20.13 -2.14 -7.72
CA GLU A 337 21.26 -1.79 -6.83
C GLU A 337 22.23 -0.82 -7.53
N ARG A 338 22.55 -1.05 -8.81
CA ARG A 338 23.37 -0.11 -9.60
C ARG A 338 22.70 1.27 -9.76
N GLN A 339 21.35 1.31 -9.81
CA GLN A 339 20.61 2.55 -10.04
C GLN A 339 20.42 3.42 -8.79
N ILE A 340 20.57 2.86 -7.60
CA ILE A 340 20.53 3.64 -6.34
C ILE A 340 21.88 4.15 -5.88
N GLY A 341 22.98 3.75 -6.55
CA GLY A 341 24.32 4.24 -6.30
C GLY A 341 24.46 5.76 -6.53
N GLU A 342 25.64 6.33 -6.26
CA GLU A 342 25.85 7.80 -6.28
C GLU A 342 25.44 8.49 -7.56
N LYS A 343 25.67 7.86 -8.71
CA LYS A 343 25.32 8.36 -10.05
C LYS A 343 24.03 7.77 -10.59
N GLY A 344 23.33 6.95 -9.81
CA GLY A 344 22.15 6.24 -10.25
C GLY A 344 20.91 7.13 -10.33
N ALA A 345 20.09 6.91 -11.35
CA ALA A 345 18.87 7.68 -11.59
C ALA A 345 17.80 7.50 -10.49
N LEU A 346 17.83 6.37 -9.79
CA LEU A 346 16.88 6.04 -8.71
C LEU A 346 17.39 6.40 -7.32
N LYS A 347 18.55 7.07 -7.18
CA LYS A 347 19.07 7.53 -5.89
C LYS A 347 18.06 8.31 -5.05
N PRO A 348 17.20 9.21 -5.59
CA PRO A 348 16.18 9.91 -4.82
C PRO A 348 15.09 8.99 -4.23
N PHE A 349 14.96 7.78 -4.74
CA PHE A 349 13.94 6.78 -4.39
C PHE A 349 14.55 5.52 -3.76
N LYS A 350 15.77 5.65 -3.21
CA LYS A 350 16.51 4.55 -2.59
C LYS A 350 15.69 3.79 -1.54
N ASP A 351 14.86 4.50 -0.79
CA ASP A 351 13.96 3.95 0.22
C ASP A 351 12.99 2.91 -0.38
N PHE A 352 12.26 3.25 -1.45
CA PHE A 352 11.36 2.33 -2.14
C PHE A 352 12.12 1.20 -2.85
N VAL A 353 13.20 1.54 -3.54
CA VAL A 353 13.99 0.56 -4.29
C VAL A 353 14.56 -0.52 -3.37
N SER A 354 14.95 -0.17 -2.13
CA SER A 354 15.41 -1.14 -1.13
C SER A 354 14.34 -2.16 -0.72
N LYS A 355 13.06 -1.88 -0.98
CA LYS A 355 11.92 -2.76 -0.71
C LYS A 355 11.28 -3.34 -1.98
N TYR A 356 11.79 -2.97 -3.14
CA TYR A 356 11.25 -3.38 -4.44
C TYR A 356 11.22 -4.90 -4.60
N VAL A 357 12.35 -5.58 -4.40
CA VAL A 357 12.42 -7.04 -4.64
C VAL A 357 11.63 -7.86 -3.62
N GLU A 358 11.47 -7.34 -2.40
CA GLU A 358 10.58 -7.95 -1.41
C GLU A 358 9.11 -7.80 -1.83
N ASN A 359 8.67 -6.61 -2.25
CA ASN A 359 7.34 -6.38 -2.81
C ASN A 359 7.12 -7.20 -4.10
N LEU A 360 8.14 -7.31 -4.96
CA LEU A 360 8.12 -8.16 -6.15
C LEU A 360 7.82 -9.61 -5.78
N SER A 361 8.53 -10.16 -4.79
CA SER A 361 8.30 -11.53 -4.32
C SER A 361 6.88 -11.73 -3.78
N ARG A 362 6.36 -10.77 -3.01
CA ARG A 362 5.00 -10.78 -2.45
C ARG A 362 3.91 -10.76 -3.53
N ILE A 363 4.01 -9.84 -4.50
CA ILE A 363 3.06 -9.76 -5.63
C ILE A 363 3.09 -11.04 -6.43
N THR A 364 4.29 -11.53 -6.76
CA THR A 364 4.44 -12.74 -7.56
C THR A 364 3.82 -13.95 -6.86
N ALA A 365 4.06 -14.09 -5.56
CA ALA A 365 3.46 -15.16 -4.76
C ALA A 365 1.93 -15.05 -4.68
N CYS A 366 1.40 -13.85 -4.48
CA CYS A 366 -0.04 -13.59 -4.51
C CYS A 366 -0.66 -14.02 -5.85
N ILE A 367 -0.07 -13.61 -6.96
CA ILE A 367 -0.59 -13.90 -8.31
C ILE A 367 -0.49 -15.41 -8.60
N ALA A 368 0.66 -16.04 -8.33
CA ALA A 368 0.88 -17.45 -8.58
C ALA A 368 -0.08 -18.31 -7.76
N TYR A 369 -0.17 -18.08 -6.44
CA TYR A 369 -1.06 -18.88 -5.59
C TYR A 369 -2.54 -18.65 -5.92
N PHE A 370 -2.92 -17.44 -6.24
CA PHE A 370 -4.29 -17.14 -6.69
C PHE A 370 -4.63 -17.87 -7.98
N ALA A 371 -3.68 -18.00 -8.92
CA ALA A 371 -3.84 -18.77 -10.14
C ALA A 371 -3.95 -20.30 -9.91
N GLY A 372 -3.55 -20.79 -8.73
CA GLY A 372 -3.59 -22.20 -8.35
C GLY A 372 -2.21 -22.87 -8.34
N ASP A 373 -1.15 -22.10 -8.56
CA ASP A 373 0.21 -22.63 -8.62
C ASP A 373 0.87 -22.67 -7.24
N SER A 374 1.62 -23.74 -6.99
CA SER A 374 2.36 -23.96 -5.73
C SER A 374 3.84 -23.60 -5.83
N ILE A 375 4.30 -23.14 -6.99
CA ILE A 375 5.68 -22.74 -7.26
C ILE A 375 5.69 -21.51 -8.16
N ILE A 376 6.63 -20.61 -7.95
CA ILE A 376 6.79 -19.40 -8.75
C ILE A 376 7.73 -19.70 -9.92
N ASP A 377 7.21 -19.64 -11.13
CA ASP A 377 7.97 -19.83 -12.36
C ASP A 377 8.43 -18.49 -13.02
N HIS A 378 9.09 -18.60 -14.16
CA HIS A 378 9.62 -17.46 -14.91
C HIS A 378 8.51 -16.56 -15.46
N MET A 379 7.35 -17.10 -15.82
CA MET A 379 6.22 -16.31 -16.35
C MET A 379 5.60 -15.43 -15.26
N HIS A 380 5.37 -16.00 -14.08
CA HIS A 380 4.91 -15.25 -12.91
C HIS A 380 5.88 -14.12 -12.57
N MET A 381 7.19 -14.42 -12.57
CA MET A 381 8.21 -13.44 -12.23
C MET A 381 8.32 -12.34 -13.30
N ALA A 382 8.38 -12.69 -14.58
CA ALA A 382 8.50 -11.71 -15.67
C ALA A 382 7.27 -10.78 -15.74
N GLY A 383 6.07 -11.31 -15.51
CA GLY A 383 4.85 -10.51 -15.41
C GLY A 383 4.88 -9.54 -14.23
N SER A 384 5.27 -10.05 -13.06
CA SER A 384 5.33 -9.25 -11.83
C SER A 384 6.40 -8.16 -11.87
N VAL A 385 7.52 -8.36 -12.59
CA VAL A 385 8.53 -7.30 -12.83
C VAL A 385 7.90 -6.12 -13.56
N LYS A 386 7.09 -6.35 -14.61
CA LYS A 386 6.40 -5.28 -15.32
C LYS A 386 5.46 -4.50 -14.41
N ILE A 387 4.70 -5.21 -13.56
CA ILE A 387 3.79 -4.61 -12.58
C ILE A 387 4.58 -3.77 -11.58
N MET A 388 5.69 -4.28 -11.05
CA MET A 388 6.52 -3.56 -10.09
C MET A 388 7.25 -2.36 -10.71
N ASP A 389 7.70 -2.45 -11.97
CA ASP A 389 8.29 -1.31 -12.69
C ASP A 389 7.25 -0.19 -12.87
N TRP A 390 5.98 -0.54 -13.11
CA TRP A 390 4.90 0.44 -13.13
C TRP A 390 4.69 1.10 -11.75
N TYR A 391 4.64 0.35 -10.66
CA TYR A 391 4.54 0.92 -9.31
C TYR A 391 5.75 1.79 -8.94
N LEU A 392 6.95 1.42 -9.39
CA LEU A 392 8.15 2.26 -9.21
C LEU A 392 8.02 3.58 -9.98
N GLY A 393 7.46 3.55 -11.19
CA GLY A 393 7.13 4.74 -11.97
C GLY A 393 6.12 5.62 -11.24
N GLN A 394 5.03 5.05 -10.73
CA GLN A 394 4.02 5.76 -9.93
C GLN A 394 4.63 6.39 -8.68
N PHE A 395 5.43 5.62 -7.93
CA PHE A 395 6.13 6.13 -6.75
C PHE A 395 7.07 7.30 -7.09
N SER A 396 7.82 7.16 -8.17
CA SER A 396 8.75 8.18 -8.64
C SER A 396 8.05 9.48 -9.01
N ASN A 397 6.87 9.40 -9.62
CA ASN A 397 6.06 10.57 -9.97
C ASN A 397 5.46 11.24 -8.73
N ILE A 398 4.89 10.45 -7.82
CA ILE A 398 4.19 10.92 -6.62
C ILE A 398 5.18 11.56 -5.63
N PHE A 399 6.33 10.93 -5.40
CA PHE A 399 7.36 11.39 -4.47
C PHE A 399 8.51 12.14 -5.13
N SER A 400 8.32 12.60 -6.37
CA SER A 400 9.31 13.43 -7.04
C SER A 400 9.65 14.67 -6.21
N PRO A 401 10.94 14.96 -5.99
CA PRO A 401 11.34 16.20 -5.34
C PRO A 401 10.77 17.45 -6.03
N LEU A 402 10.52 17.37 -7.34
CA LEU A 402 9.94 18.45 -8.14
C LEU A 402 8.46 18.70 -7.80
N LYS A 403 7.71 17.67 -7.39
CA LYS A 403 6.27 17.82 -7.05
C LYS A 403 6.07 18.73 -5.84
N PHE A 404 6.97 18.64 -4.86
CA PHE A 404 6.91 19.38 -3.58
C PHE A 404 7.85 20.59 -3.55
N ALA A 405 8.51 20.89 -4.66
CA ALA A 405 9.30 22.11 -4.80
C ALA A 405 8.40 23.33 -4.82
N SER A 406 8.97 24.47 -4.39
CA SER A 406 8.26 25.76 -4.48
C SER A 406 7.81 26.05 -5.91
N GLN A 407 6.81 26.93 -6.06
CA GLN A 407 6.31 27.27 -7.40
C GLN A 407 7.42 27.88 -8.26
N GLU A 408 8.30 28.67 -7.65
CA GLU A 408 9.47 29.26 -8.33
C GLU A 408 10.42 28.18 -8.85
N TYR A 409 10.61 27.09 -8.10
CA TYR A 409 11.44 25.97 -8.54
C TYR A 409 10.79 25.22 -9.69
N LYS A 410 9.49 24.96 -9.64
CA LYS A 410 8.73 24.32 -10.74
C LYS A 410 8.82 25.16 -12.00
N ASP A 411 8.60 26.46 -11.86
CA ASP A 411 8.69 27.43 -12.96
C ASP A 411 10.12 27.47 -13.55
N SER A 412 11.13 27.42 -12.70
CA SER A 412 12.53 27.41 -13.16
C SER A 412 12.87 26.16 -13.95
N GLU A 413 12.40 24.98 -13.56
CA GLU A 413 12.64 23.74 -14.29
C GLU A 413 11.91 23.70 -15.64
N VAL A 414 10.66 24.18 -15.69
CA VAL A 414 9.88 24.31 -16.94
C VAL A 414 10.58 25.28 -17.88
N LEU A 415 11.03 26.44 -17.37
CA LEU A 415 11.78 27.42 -18.12
C LEU A 415 13.11 26.87 -18.62
N TRP A 416 13.86 26.14 -17.76
CA TRP A 416 15.15 25.56 -18.13
C TRP A 416 15.03 24.57 -19.27
N ARG A 417 14.05 23.66 -19.25
CA ARG A 417 13.79 22.73 -20.38
C ARG A 417 13.53 23.47 -21.68
N TRP A 418 12.71 24.50 -21.63
CA TRP A 418 12.41 25.32 -22.80
C TRP A 418 13.67 26.05 -23.30
N LEU A 419 14.46 26.66 -22.43
CA LEU A 419 15.71 27.33 -22.77
C LEU A 419 16.71 26.38 -23.42
N GLN A 420 16.87 25.15 -22.89
CA GLN A 420 17.76 24.15 -23.50
C GLN A 420 17.41 23.81 -24.94
N LEU A 421 16.13 23.72 -25.25
CA LEU A 421 15.66 23.47 -26.61
C LEU A 421 15.92 24.67 -27.54
N ASN A 422 15.72 25.87 -27.04
CA ASN A 422 15.81 27.09 -27.83
C ASN A 422 17.26 27.62 -27.96
N PHE A 423 18.15 27.37 -27.01
CA PHE A 423 19.57 27.64 -27.14
C PHE A 423 20.26 26.82 -28.26
N LYS A 424 19.73 25.64 -28.61
CA LYS A 424 20.30 24.80 -29.70
C LYS A 424 20.07 25.35 -31.10
N PHE A 425 19.08 26.24 -31.26
CA PHE A 425 18.72 26.81 -32.56
C PHE A 425 19.24 28.25 -32.77
N GLY A 426 19.87 28.87 -31.76
CA GLY A 426 20.35 30.24 -31.81
C GLY A 426 21.86 30.32 -32.04
N VAL A 427 22.30 31.13 -33.04
CA VAL A 427 23.71 31.36 -33.40
C VAL A 427 24.55 31.94 -32.23
N LEU A 428 23.94 32.42 -31.14
CA LEU A 428 24.60 33.16 -30.07
C LEU A 428 24.34 32.63 -28.65
N ASN A 429 23.75 31.45 -28.43
CA ASN A 429 23.42 30.92 -27.07
C ASN A 429 22.75 31.97 -26.14
N LYS A 430 22.02 32.92 -26.70
CA LYS A 430 21.29 33.96 -25.96
C LYS A 430 19.86 34.12 -26.46
N ILE A 431 18.93 34.45 -25.56
CA ILE A 431 17.51 34.69 -25.84
C ILE A 431 17.11 35.99 -25.16
N LYS A 432 16.32 36.85 -25.87
CA LYS A 432 15.78 38.08 -25.24
C LYS A 432 14.76 37.71 -24.17
N LYS A 433 14.84 38.38 -23.01
CA LYS A 433 13.86 38.17 -21.90
C LYS A 433 12.41 38.38 -22.36
N ASN A 434 12.17 39.36 -23.26
CA ASN A 434 10.83 39.62 -23.79
C ASN A 434 10.32 38.47 -24.69
N ASP A 435 11.21 37.82 -25.44
CA ASP A 435 10.82 36.64 -26.25
C ASP A 435 10.38 35.47 -25.35
N ILE A 436 10.98 35.34 -24.17
CA ILE A 436 10.57 34.31 -23.19
C ILE A 436 9.16 34.65 -22.64
N LEU A 437 8.84 35.92 -22.42
CA LEU A 437 7.48 36.33 -21.98
C LEU A 437 6.41 36.04 -23.04
N GLN A 438 6.77 36.15 -24.33
CA GLN A 438 5.84 35.95 -25.43
C GLN A 438 5.75 34.52 -25.91
N LEU A 439 6.89 33.84 -26.07
CA LEU A 439 7.02 32.53 -26.71
C LEU A 439 7.34 31.41 -25.72
N GLY A 440 7.75 31.73 -24.50
CA GLY A 440 8.10 30.78 -23.48
C GLY A 440 6.94 29.95 -22.95
N PRO A 441 7.18 29.05 -22.01
CA PRO A 441 6.14 28.23 -21.41
C PRO A 441 5.04 29.09 -20.76
N VAL A 442 3.78 28.70 -20.92
CA VAL A 442 2.62 29.45 -20.37
C VAL A 442 2.76 29.71 -18.87
N ALA A 443 3.34 28.75 -18.14
CA ALA A 443 3.55 28.86 -16.70
C ALA A 443 4.39 30.08 -16.28
N VAL A 444 5.33 30.54 -17.12
CA VAL A 444 6.27 31.64 -16.82
C VAL A 444 6.04 32.90 -17.65
N ARG A 445 4.95 33.03 -18.39
CA ARG A 445 4.65 34.24 -19.19
C ARG A 445 4.24 35.47 -18.34
N ARG A 446 4.01 35.29 -17.03
CA ARG A 446 3.81 36.44 -16.11
C ARG A 446 5.16 36.98 -15.65
N LYS A 447 5.35 38.29 -15.72
CA LYS A 447 6.62 38.97 -15.44
C LYS A 447 7.25 38.54 -14.11
N GLU A 448 6.46 38.54 -13.02
CA GLU A 448 6.92 38.17 -11.70
C GLU A 448 7.42 36.71 -11.64
N ARG A 449 6.66 35.77 -12.19
CA ARG A 449 7.02 34.35 -12.23
C ARG A 449 8.27 34.11 -13.06
N LEU A 450 8.41 34.80 -14.20
CA LEU A 450 9.60 34.73 -15.01
C LEU A 450 10.83 35.25 -14.28
N GLU A 451 10.70 36.38 -13.57
CA GLU A 451 11.80 36.95 -12.80
C GLU A 451 12.28 36.03 -11.68
N GLN A 452 11.37 35.43 -10.94
CA GLN A 452 11.69 34.45 -9.88
C GLN A 452 12.36 33.20 -10.47
N ALA A 453 11.83 32.67 -11.57
CA ALA A 453 12.41 31.49 -12.23
C ALA A 453 13.83 31.80 -12.80
N LEU A 454 14.03 32.95 -13.42
CA LEU A 454 15.35 33.36 -13.91
C LEU A 454 16.34 33.59 -12.77
N ALA A 455 15.93 34.26 -11.68
CA ALA A 455 16.78 34.44 -10.50
C ALA A 455 17.25 33.10 -9.92
N LEU A 456 16.35 32.14 -9.83
CA LEU A 456 16.69 30.82 -9.32
C LEU A 456 17.66 30.07 -10.26
N LEU A 457 17.46 30.14 -11.58
CA LEU A 457 18.37 29.54 -12.57
C LEU A 457 19.76 30.17 -12.55
N GLN A 458 19.86 31.50 -12.28
CA GLN A 458 21.14 32.19 -12.07
C GLN A 458 21.85 31.72 -10.80
N VAL A 459 21.14 31.61 -9.67
CA VAL A 459 21.68 31.07 -8.41
C VAL A 459 22.19 29.64 -8.60
N GLN A 460 21.49 28.85 -9.41
CA GLN A 460 21.90 27.49 -9.77
C GLN A 460 23.10 27.44 -10.74
N GLY A 461 23.56 28.59 -11.25
CA GLY A 461 24.65 28.67 -12.21
C GLY A 461 24.33 28.04 -13.57
N ARG A 462 23.07 28.04 -13.99
CA ARG A 462 22.62 27.48 -15.27
C ARG A 462 22.55 28.51 -16.38
N ILE A 463 22.27 29.76 -16.02
CA ILE A 463 22.14 30.91 -16.94
C ILE A 463 22.84 32.13 -16.37
N VAL A 464 23.06 33.12 -17.24
CA VAL A 464 23.43 34.49 -16.88
C VAL A 464 22.40 35.41 -17.53
N VAL A 465 21.89 36.37 -16.76
CA VAL A 465 21.03 37.45 -17.29
C VAL A 465 21.85 38.71 -17.33
N SER A 466 21.99 39.33 -18.49
CA SER A 466 22.78 40.55 -18.70
C SER A 466 22.06 41.51 -19.64
N GLN A 467 22.36 42.80 -19.50
CA GLN A 467 21.81 43.87 -20.35
C GLN A 467 22.85 44.22 -21.44
N GLU A 468 22.43 44.13 -22.70
CA GLU A 468 23.21 44.56 -23.86
C GLU A 468 22.40 45.58 -24.65
N CYS A 469 22.97 46.76 -24.95
CA CYS A 469 22.33 47.83 -25.71
C CYS A 469 20.88 48.15 -25.27
N GLY A 470 20.63 48.21 -23.95
CA GLY A 470 19.31 48.50 -23.39
C GLY A 470 18.33 47.30 -23.35
N THR A 471 18.70 46.13 -23.88
CA THR A 471 17.86 44.93 -23.95
C THR A 471 18.40 43.85 -22.97
N MET A 472 17.49 43.23 -22.22
CA MET A 472 17.85 42.11 -21.32
C MET A 472 17.92 40.78 -22.08
N PHE A 473 19.03 40.09 -21.96
CA PHE A 473 19.26 38.77 -22.55
C PHE A 473 19.52 37.72 -21.48
N VAL A 474 19.10 36.50 -21.78
CA VAL A 474 19.39 35.29 -21.02
C VAL A 474 20.40 34.45 -21.80
N PHE A 475 21.54 34.18 -21.20
CA PHE A 475 22.64 33.41 -21.77
C PHE A 475 22.70 32.03 -21.08
N LYS A 476 23.05 31.02 -21.83
CA LYS A 476 23.44 29.73 -21.25
C LYS A 476 24.81 29.86 -20.59
N PHE A 477 24.90 29.51 -19.31
CA PHE A 477 26.18 29.50 -18.61
C PHE A 477 27.08 28.40 -19.20
N GLN A 478 28.20 28.80 -19.78
CA GLN A 478 29.26 27.88 -20.24
C GLN A 478 30.38 27.92 -19.18
N ARG A 479 30.63 26.78 -18.53
CA ARG A 479 31.93 26.63 -17.84
C ARG A 479 33.01 26.49 -18.91
N TYR A 480 33.80 27.51 -19.10
CA TYR A 480 35.10 27.30 -19.77
C TYR A 480 35.91 26.41 -18.82
N GLY A 481 36.21 25.19 -19.26
CA GLY A 481 37.18 24.36 -18.59
C GLY A 481 38.54 25.08 -18.63
N ILE A 482 39.10 25.28 -17.42
CA ILE A 482 40.54 25.54 -17.24
C ILE A 482 41.23 24.19 -17.20
#